data_77abbabd7956abcaeb01e740781bcc59
#
_entry.id   77abbabd7956abcaeb01e740781bcc59
#
_cell.length_a   1.000
_cell.length_b   1.000
_cell.length_c   1.000
_cell.angle_alpha   90.00
_cell.angle_beta   90.00
_cell.angle_gamma   90.00
#
_symmetry.space_group_name_H-M   'P 1'
#
loop_
_entity.id
_entity.type
_entity.pdbx_description
1 polymer ?
#
loop_
_entity_poly.entity_id
_entity_poly.type
_entity_poly.pdbx_seq_one_letter_code
_entity_poly.pdbx_strand_id
1 'polypeptide(L)'
;MVENQNYKLNKVAATVNIFWFRRDLRLEDNVGFSKALQGKSPVMPIFIFDTEILDKLSKDDARVSFIYNTLQELKSTLQEHGSSLAIYYGKPLEIFKKLTAQFNVQNVITNRDYEPYGQKRDLEIKEYLTTLTQHQDNATPIGFYDYKDHVIFEKDTIVKADSTPYVVYTPYKNKWKSVFNPEIDLKDHKTTIYFKNLHQNTTLQNTTLEQMGFTTSSIKVPKHNTSATLIQNYEDTRNFPAVDGTSHLGPHLRFGTVSVRAMMRKAISQKNEVFWSELIWREFFMQIFWHFPHTQQKAFRPKYDRIVWRNNEQEFEHWKNGTTGYVLVDAGMRELNKTGHMHNRVRMLVASFLCKHLLIDWRWGETYFASKLLDYEQSSNVGNWQWAAGSGVDAAPYFRIFNPITQADKFDKNKKYIKKWVPEYETQKYTAMIVDHKLARERCLQTYKKGINE
;
A
#
# COMPACT_ATOMS: atom_id res chain seq x y z
N MET A 1 32.59 -6.97 56.87
CA MET A 1 31.28 -6.28 56.81
C MET A 1 31.30 -5.42 55.54
N VAL A 2 30.71 -5.91 54.46
CA VAL A 2 30.55 -5.17 53.23
C VAL A 2 29.04 -5.01 53.07
N GLU A 3 28.57 -3.80 53.25
CA GLU A 3 27.15 -3.46 53.10
C GLU A 3 26.75 -3.57 51.67
N ASN A 4 25.83 -4.50 51.36
CA ASN A 4 25.13 -4.61 50.13
C ASN A 4 24.07 -3.46 50.05
N GLN A 5 24.43 -2.36 49.39
CA GLN A 5 23.45 -1.34 49.02
C GLN A 5 22.60 -1.83 47.85
N ASN A 6 21.49 -2.46 48.19
CA ASN A 6 20.38 -2.73 47.28
C ASN A 6 19.72 -1.39 46.90
N TYR A 7 20.16 -0.72 45.82
CA TYR A 7 19.43 0.34 45.18
C TYR A 7 18.25 -0.27 44.39
N LYS A 8 17.18 -0.63 45.08
CA LYS A 8 15.86 -0.74 44.48
C LYS A 8 15.31 0.66 44.25
N LEU A 9 15.63 1.25 43.11
CA LEU A 9 14.84 2.35 42.56
C LEU A 9 13.51 1.74 42.06
N ASN A 10 12.52 1.69 42.95
CA ASN A 10 11.10 1.51 42.58
C ASN A 10 10.61 2.79 41.86
N LYS A 11 11.07 3.03 40.63
CA LYS A 11 10.40 3.97 39.74
C LYS A 11 9.10 3.31 39.32
N VAL A 12 7.97 3.71 39.91
CA VAL A 12 6.66 3.27 39.44
C VAL A 12 6.60 3.57 37.94
N ALA A 13 6.60 2.51 37.12
CA ALA A 13 6.57 2.65 35.69
C ALA A 13 5.28 3.39 35.28
N ALA A 14 5.41 4.41 34.43
CA ALA A 14 4.24 5.17 33.98
C ALA A 14 3.23 4.23 33.31
N THR A 15 1.96 4.33 33.76
CA THR A 15 0.84 3.57 33.19
C THR A 15 0.41 4.23 31.88
N VAL A 16 0.40 3.47 30.78
CA VAL A 16 0.08 4.00 29.46
C VAL A 16 -0.74 3.01 28.62
N ASN A 17 -1.55 3.55 27.73
CA ASN A 17 -1.97 2.85 26.51
C ASN A 17 -0.97 3.16 25.40
N ILE A 18 -0.63 2.18 24.57
CA ILE A 18 0.20 2.38 23.40
C ILE A 18 -0.71 2.48 22.19
N PHE A 19 -0.60 3.57 21.40
CA PHE A 19 -1.14 3.59 20.04
C PHE A 19 -0.02 3.38 19.04
N TRP A 20 -0.09 2.29 18.30
CA TRP A 20 0.92 1.88 17.33
C TRP A 20 0.52 2.29 15.92
N PHE A 21 1.07 3.44 15.44
CA PHE A 21 0.96 3.87 14.06
C PHE A 21 1.67 2.92 13.10
N ARG A 22 1.07 2.70 11.92
CA ARG A 22 1.65 1.85 10.86
C ARG A 22 1.40 2.42 9.46
N ARG A 23 0.20 2.20 8.91
CA ARG A 23 -0.26 2.65 7.59
C ARG A 23 -1.35 3.72 7.72
N ASP A 24 -1.31 4.48 8.74
CA ASP A 24 -2.35 5.40 9.20
C ASP A 24 -1.73 6.70 9.73
N LEU A 25 -0.73 7.20 8.98
CA LEU A 25 0.15 8.30 9.39
C LEU A 25 -0.56 9.66 9.35
N ARG A 26 -1.58 9.82 10.19
CA ARG A 26 -2.33 11.04 10.40
C ARG A 26 -2.91 11.09 11.82
N LEU A 27 -3.10 12.27 12.35
CA LEU A 27 -3.72 12.45 13.66
C LEU A 27 -5.25 12.49 13.55
N GLU A 28 -5.81 13.20 12.58
CA GLU A 28 -7.26 13.35 12.41
C GLU A 28 -7.92 12.22 11.64
N ASP A 29 -9.20 11.97 11.92
CA ASP A 29 -10.02 10.90 11.32
C ASP A 29 -9.33 9.54 11.33
N ASN A 30 -8.67 9.22 12.46
CA ASN A 30 -7.96 7.97 12.71
C ASN A 30 -8.74 7.18 13.77
N VAL A 31 -9.36 6.06 13.37
CA VAL A 31 -10.30 5.31 14.20
C VAL A 31 -9.63 4.78 15.47
N GLY A 32 -8.54 4.02 15.31
CA GLY A 32 -7.83 3.42 16.44
C GLY A 32 -7.25 4.47 17.37
N PHE A 33 -6.68 5.56 16.84
CA PHE A 33 -6.13 6.64 17.64
C PHE A 33 -7.22 7.37 18.41
N SER A 34 -8.36 7.67 17.78
CA SER A 34 -9.52 8.25 18.45
C SER A 34 -10.03 7.35 19.59
N LYS A 35 -10.08 6.02 19.37
CA LYS A 35 -10.48 5.05 20.41
C LYS A 35 -9.46 4.96 21.54
N ALA A 36 -8.18 4.98 21.24
CA ALA A 36 -7.12 5.00 22.25
C ALA A 36 -7.25 6.23 23.18
N LEU A 37 -7.42 7.42 22.58
CA LEU A 37 -7.53 8.69 23.30
C LEU A 37 -8.81 8.82 24.12
N GLN A 38 -9.86 8.07 23.83
CA GLN A 38 -11.10 8.04 24.63
C GLN A 38 -10.98 7.10 25.86
N GLY A 39 -9.88 6.35 25.97
CA GLY A 39 -9.60 5.47 27.10
C GLY A 39 -9.27 6.23 28.39
N LYS A 40 -9.10 5.49 29.50
CA LYS A 40 -8.80 6.07 30.82
C LYS A 40 -7.31 6.36 31.02
N SER A 41 -6.43 5.57 30.45
CA SER A 41 -4.97 5.71 30.60
C SER A 41 -4.39 6.62 29.52
N PRO A 42 -3.36 7.42 29.84
CA PRO A 42 -2.66 8.26 28.87
C PRO A 42 -2.15 7.44 27.67
N VAL A 43 -2.23 8.02 26.47
CA VAL A 43 -1.83 7.36 25.23
C VAL A 43 -0.42 7.79 24.82
N MET A 44 0.47 6.83 24.67
CA MET A 44 1.80 6.98 24.09
C MET A 44 1.77 6.56 22.61
N PRO A 45 1.85 7.51 21.67
CA PRO A 45 1.96 7.20 20.26
C PRO A 45 3.34 6.63 19.92
N ILE A 46 3.38 5.53 19.17
CA ILE A 46 4.64 4.95 18.70
C ILE A 46 4.58 4.62 17.20
N PHE A 47 5.74 4.56 16.56
CA PHE A 47 5.97 3.96 15.25
C PHE A 47 7.20 3.04 15.32
N ILE A 48 7.15 1.91 14.63
CA ILE A 48 8.27 0.98 14.54
C ILE A 48 8.65 0.81 13.07
N PHE A 49 9.86 1.25 12.73
CA PHE A 49 10.50 0.88 11.47
C PHE A 49 10.95 -0.58 11.57
N ASP A 50 10.17 -1.44 10.93
CA ASP A 50 10.28 -2.90 11.01
C ASP A 50 11.40 -3.43 10.13
N THR A 51 12.42 -4.04 10.71
CA THR A 51 13.59 -4.57 9.98
C THR A 51 13.23 -5.67 9.00
N GLU A 52 12.21 -6.49 9.25
CA GLU A 52 11.75 -7.52 8.31
C GLU A 52 11.26 -6.93 6.97
N ILE A 53 10.84 -5.67 7.00
CA ILE A 53 10.44 -4.90 5.80
C ILE A 53 11.63 -4.12 5.26
N LEU A 54 12.35 -3.38 6.11
CA LEU A 54 13.34 -2.39 5.70
C LEU A 54 14.63 -3.03 5.14
N ASP A 55 15.04 -4.19 5.65
CA ASP A 55 16.27 -4.86 5.22
C ASP A 55 16.26 -5.26 3.73
N LYS A 56 15.08 -5.31 3.12
CA LYS A 56 14.86 -5.63 1.71
C LYS A 56 14.87 -4.41 0.78
N LEU A 57 14.92 -3.20 1.35
CA LEU A 57 14.82 -1.95 0.60
C LEU A 57 16.21 -1.33 0.33
N SER A 58 16.30 -0.54 -0.74
CA SER A 58 17.49 0.29 -0.99
C SER A 58 17.66 1.32 0.13
N LYS A 59 18.91 1.70 0.41
CA LYS A 59 19.21 2.62 1.52
C LYS A 59 18.73 4.06 1.28
N ASP A 60 18.36 4.38 0.06
CA ASP A 60 17.76 5.64 -0.39
C ASP A 60 16.29 5.49 -0.80
N ASP A 61 15.58 4.48 -0.29
CA ASP A 61 14.17 4.24 -0.63
C ASP A 61 13.29 5.45 -0.29
N ALA A 62 12.62 5.97 -1.30
CA ALA A 62 11.81 7.18 -1.18
C ALA A 62 10.62 7.02 -0.22
N ARG A 63 10.11 5.79 -0.07
CA ARG A 63 9.01 5.47 0.86
C ARG A 63 9.46 5.60 2.30
N VAL A 64 10.70 5.17 2.62
CA VAL A 64 11.29 5.32 3.96
C VAL A 64 11.48 6.79 4.30
N SER A 65 12.02 7.56 3.36
CA SER A 65 12.16 9.03 3.52
C SER A 65 10.81 9.72 3.72
N PHE A 66 9.78 9.32 2.95
CA PHE A 66 8.43 9.88 3.07
C PHE A 66 7.80 9.58 4.42
N ILE A 67 7.85 8.32 4.86
CA ILE A 67 7.35 7.89 6.17
C ILE A 67 8.08 8.69 7.27
N TYR A 68 9.41 8.74 7.24
CA TYR A 68 10.19 9.44 8.25
C TYR A 68 9.82 10.92 8.35
N ASN A 69 9.75 11.63 7.23
CA ASN A 69 9.36 13.05 7.22
C ASN A 69 7.94 13.25 7.75
N THR A 70 6.99 12.41 7.36
CA THR A 70 5.62 12.45 7.88
C THR A 70 5.59 12.22 9.40
N LEU A 71 6.38 11.27 9.92
CA LEU A 71 6.48 11.05 11.37
C LEU A 71 7.07 12.24 12.11
N GLN A 72 8.05 12.96 11.53
CA GLN A 72 8.57 14.19 12.14
C GLN A 72 7.51 15.30 12.18
N GLU A 73 6.67 15.44 11.14
CA GLU A 73 5.54 16.38 11.14
C GLU A 73 4.52 16.01 12.22
N LEU A 74 4.11 14.74 12.32
CA LEU A 74 3.21 14.27 13.38
C LEU A 74 3.80 14.50 14.77
N LYS A 75 5.09 14.21 14.96
CA LYS A 75 5.81 14.43 16.21
C LYS A 75 5.80 15.90 16.61
N SER A 76 6.11 16.80 15.66
CA SER A 76 6.05 18.26 15.92
C SER A 76 4.69 18.70 16.40
N THR A 77 3.61 18.27 15.72
CA THR A 77 2.24 18.58 16.12
C THR A 77 1.91 18.05 17.53
N LEU A 78 2.34 16.83 17.85
CA LEU A 78 2.12 16.26 19.19
C LEU A 78 2.92 17.00 20.28
N GLN A 79 4.11 17.52 19.95
CA GLN A 79 4.91 18.32 20.89
C GLN A 79 4.27 19.65 21.24
N GLU A 80 3.51 20.26 20.33
CA GLU A 80 2.69 21.46 20.62
C GLU A 80 1.61 21.18 21.70
N HIS A 81 1.26 19.91 21.88
CA HIS A 81 0.29 19.44 22.89
C HIS A 81 0.95 18.76 24.11
N GLY A 82 2.25 18.98 24.33
CA GLY A 82 2.98 18.44 25.48
C GLY A 82 3.34 16.94 25.41
N SER A 83 3.13 16.31 24.26
CA SER A 83 3.40 14.88 24.03
C SER A 83 4.52 14.69 22.99
N SER A 84 4.67 13.48 22.47
CA SER A 84 5.57 13.19 21.35
C SER A 84 5.17 11.87 20.68
N LEU A 85 5.80 11.56 19.53
CA LEU A 85 5.72 10.27 18.85
C LEU A 85 7.04 9.53 19.07
N ALA A 86 7.00 8.35 19.70
CA ALA A 86 8.19 7.51 19.83
C ALA A 86 8.47 6.75 18.54
N ILE A 87 9.70 6.86 18.02
CA ILE A 87 10.12 6.22 16.77
C ILE A 87 11.20 5.19 17.09
N TYR A 88 10.89 3.92 16.83
CA TYR A 88 11.75 2.77 17.04
C TYR A 88 12.20 2.15 15.71
N TYR A 89 13.30 1.41 15.76
CA TYR A 89 13.83 0.60 14.68
C TYR A 89 14.17 -0.79 15.21
N GLY A 90 13.64 -1.83 14.60
CA GLY A 90 13.86 -3.22 14.99
C GLY A 90 12.69 -4.13 14.70
N LYS A 91 12.76 -5.38 15.14
CA LYS A 91 11.64 -6.33 15.05
C LYS A 91 10.53 -5.91 16.03
N PRO A 92 9.27 -5.80 15.57
CA PRO A 92 8.19 -5.31 16.42
C PRO A 92 8.06 -6.06 17.75
N LEU A 93 8.13 -7.38 17.76
CA LEU A 93 8.05 -8.15 19.00
C LEU A 93 9.15 -7.76 20.02
N GLU A 94 10.38 -7.56 19.58
CA GLU A 94 11.48 -7.17 20.46
C GLU A 94 11.30 -5.73 21.00
N ILE A 95 10.71 -4.85 20.19
CA ILE A 95 10.37 -3.51 20.66
C ILE A 95 9.24 -3.58 21.70
N PHE A 96 8.20 -4.39 21.49
CA PHE A 96 7.15 -4.57 22.49
C PHE A 96 7.65 -5.19 23.80
N LYS A 97 8.60 -6.15 23.75
CA LYS A 97 9.27 -6.66 24.95
C LYS A 97 9.97 -5.55 25.74
N LYS A 98 10.66 -4.63 25.06
CA LYS A 98 11.30 -3.48 25.72
C LYS A 98 10.26 -2.51 26.30
N LEU A 99 9.18 -2.22 25.57
CA LEU A 99 8.13 -1.31 26.02
C LEU A 99 7.41 -1.83 27.26
N THR A 100 7.06 -3.12 27.30
CA THR A 100 6.38 -3.73 28.45
C THR A 100 7.31 -3.89 29.69
N ALA A 101 8.62 -3.88 29.49
CA ALA A 101 9.59 -3.82 30.59
C ALA A 101 9.79 -2.39 31.14
N GLN A 102 9.58 -1.36 30.32
CA GLN A 102 9.80 0.05 30.69
C GLN A 102 8.54 0.76 31.19
N PHE A 103 7.37 0.36 30.72
CA PHE A 103 6.09 0.99 31.03
C PHE A 103 5.08 -0.02 31.56
N ASN A 104 4.18 0.43 32.42
CA ASN A 104 3.00 -0.35 32.80
C ASN A 104 1.95 -0.24 31.68
N VAL A 105 2.12 -1.07 30.63
CA VAL A 105 1.24 -1.05 29.46
C VAL A 105 -0.10 -1.68 29.80
N GLN A 106 -1.20 -0.90 29.63
CA GLN A 106 -2.55 -1.40 29.83
C GLN A 106 -3.14 -2.00 28.55
N ASN A 107 -2.99 -1.28 27.44
CA ASN A 107 -3.49 -1.74 26.15
C ASN A 107 -2.54 -1.33 25.03
N VAL A 108 -2.50 -2.15 23.98
CA VAL A 108 -1.93 -1.85 22.69
C VAL A 108 -3.08 -1.68 21.69
N ILE A 109 -3.15 -0.51 21.08
CA ILE A 109 -4.22 -0.14 20.15
C ILE A 109 -3.59 0.17 18.79
N THR A 110 -4.23 -0.28 17.71
CA THR A 110 -3.76 -0.06 16.34
C THR A 110 -4.91 -0.06 15.34
N ASN A 111 -4.67 0.32 14.10
CA ASN A 111 -5.60 0.07 13.00
C ASN A 111 -5.22 -1.23 12.27
N ARG A 112 -6.22 -1.99 11.85
CA ARG A 112 -6.07 -3.35 11.30
C ARG A 112 -5.29 -3.35 9.99
N ASP A 113 -4.38 -4.30 9.83
CA ASP A 113 -3.72 -4.60 8.56
C ASP A 113 -4.35 -5.83 7.91
N TYR A 114 -4.50 -5.81 6.59
CA TYR A 114 -5.14 -6.87 5.82
C TYR A 114 -4.14 -7.74 5.06
N GLU A 115 -2.87 -7.33 5.01
CA GLU A 115 -1.81 -8.08 4.33
C GLU A 115 -1.29 -9.23 5.22
N PRO A 116 -0.92 -10.40 4.63
CA PRO A 116 -0.54 -11.60 5.41
C PRO A 116 0.57 -11.37 6.42
N TYR A 117 1.61 -10.61 6.05
CA TYR A 117 2.68 -10.26 6.97
C TYR A 117 2.17 -9.46 8.19
N GLY A 118 1.33 -8.44 7.93
CA GLY A 118 0.75 -7.63 9.01
C GLY A 118 -0.11 -8.45 9.96
N GLN A 119 -0.92 -9.36 9.43
CA GLN A 119 -1.75 -10.26 10.25
C GLN A 119 -0.89 -11.19 11.13
N LYS A 120 0.14 -11.82 10.55
CA LYS A 120 1.06 -12.70 11.29
C LYS A 120 1.78 -11.94 12.42
N ARG A 121 2.31 -10.78 12.13
CA ARG A 121 2.99 -9.91 13.09
C ARG A 121 2.07 -9.49 14.23
N ASP A 122 0.84 -9.08 13.91
CA ASP A 122 -0.14 -8.64 14.89
C ASP A 122 -0.58 -9.81 15.81
N LEU A 123 -0.73 -11.01 15.26
CA LEU A 123 -1.00 -12.21 16.03
C LEU A 123 0.14 -12.54 17.00
N GLU A 124 1.39 -12.52 16.53
CA GLU A 124 2.59 -12.79 17.37
C GLU A 124 2.67 -11.82 18.56
N ILE A 125 2.41 -10.53 18.33
CA ILE A 125 2.42 -9.53 19.40
C ILE A 125 1.26 -9.76 20.36
N LYS A 126 0.06 -10.07 19.86
CA LYS A 126 -1.11 -10.38 20.68
C LYS A 126 -0.86 -11.61 21.59
N GLU A 127 -0.31 -12.66 21.04
CA GLU A 127 0.07 -13.87 21.78
C GLU A 127 1.10 -13.54 22.89
N TYR A 128 2.16 -12.80 22.57
CA TYR A 128 3.14 -12.34 23.54
C TYR A 128 2.48 -11.54 24.68
N LEU A 129 1.65 -10.56 24.38
CA LEU A 129 0.97 -9.75 25.40
C LEU A 129 0.06 -10.60 26.30
N THR A 130 -0.55 -11.65 25.76
CA THR A 130 -1.36 -12.60 26.53
C THR A 130 -0.51 -13.42 27.50
N THR A 131 0.73 -13.82 27.12
CA THR A 131 1.61 -14.61 28.01
C THR A 131 2.05 -13.82 29.22
N LEU A 132 2.23 -12.49 29.11
CA LEU A 132 2.64 -11.65 30.24
C LEU A 132 1.61 -11.63 31.38
N THR A 133 0.33 -11.85 31.08
CA THR A 133 -0.73 -11.84 32.07
C THR A 133 -0.88 -13.17 32.81
N GLN A 134 -0.41 -14.26 32.24
CA GLN A 134 -0.48 -15.61 32.85
C GLN A 134 0.55 -15.82 33.97
N HIS A 135 1.56 -14.96 34.08
CA HIS A 135 2.67 -15.11 35.04
C HIS A 135 2.62 -14.11 36.21
N GLN A 136 1.62 -13.23 36.28
CA GLN A 136 1.50 -12.25 37.37
C GLN A 136 0.16 -12.45 38.10
N ASP A 137 0.23 -12.97 39.33
CA ASP A 137 -0.92 -13.03 40.23
C ASP A 137 -1.55 -11.64 40.40
N ASN A 138 -2.83 -11.49 40.02
CA ASN A 138 -3.60 -10.24 40.04
C ASN A 138 -3.26 -9.17 38.98
N ALA A 139 -2.51 -9.47 37.93
CA ALA A 139 -2.29 -8.51 36.85
C ALA A 139 -3.50 -8.41 35.90
N THR A 140 -3.90 -7.19 35.58
CA THR A 140 -4.90 -6.94 34.53
C THR A 140 -4.29 -7.34 33.16
N PRO A 141 -4.99 -8.12 32.35
CA PRO A 141 -4.51 -8.50 31.02
C PRO A 141 -4.17 -7.29 30.16
N ILE A 142 -3.03 -7.31 29.47
CA ILE A 142 -2.69 -6.29 28.46
C ILE A 142 -3.57 -6.55 27.24
N GLY A 143 -4.50 -5.61 26.97
CA GLY A 143 -5.40 -5.71 25.82
C GLY A 143 -4.67 -5.42 24.51
N PHE A 144 -4.99 -6.19 23.46
CA PHE A 144 -4.61 -5.85 22.07
C PHE A 144 -5.88 -5.61 21.26
N TYR A 145 -6.04 -4.36 20.77
CA TYR A 145 -7.23 -3.93 20.05
C TYR A 145 -6.86 -3.38 18.67
N ASP A 146 -7.50 -3.92 17.64
CA ASP A 146 -7.36 -3.44 16.28
C ASP A 146 -8.70 -2.90 15.72
N TYR A 147 -8.64 -1.82 14.97
CA TYR A 147 -9.82 -1.14 14.44
C TYR A 147 -9.78 -1.03 12.92
N LYS A 148 -10.97 -1.05 12.29
CA LYS A 148 -11.13 -0.76 10.87
C LYS A 148 -10.81 0.71 10.60
N ASP A 149 -9.89 0.99 9.67
CA ASP A 149 -9.55 2.36 9.28
C ASP A 149 -9.21 2.52 7.79
N HIS A 150 -8.57 1.53 7.17
CA HIS A 150 -8.04 1.59 5.80
C HIS A 150 -9.10 1.37 4.71
N VAL A 151 -10.27 0.90 5.07
CA VAL A 151 -11.38 0.53 4.19
C VAL A 151 -12.70 1.05 4.74
N ILE A 152 -13.70 1.21 3.86
CA ILE A 152 -15.06 1.53 4.30
C ILE A 152 -15.74 0.27 4.81
N PHE A 153 -15.64 -0.85 4.09
CA PHE A 153 -16.17 -2.14 4.50
C PHE A 153 -15.07 -3.18 4.65
N GLU A 154 -15.18 -3.97 5.71
CA GLU A 154 -14.23 -5.04 5.99
C GLU A 154 -14.66 -6.35 5.31
N LYS A 155 -13.69 -7.20 5.16
CA LYS A 155 -13.63 -8.60 4.73
C LYS A 155 -14.99 -9.27 4.46
N ASP A 156 -15.82 -9.48 5.47
CA ASP A 156 -17.06 -10.26 5.37
C ASP A 156 -18.33 -9.40 5.23
N THR A 157 -18.18 -8.08 5.06
CA THR A 157 -19.33 -7.16 4.96
C THR A 157 -19.92 -7.17 3.55
N ILE A 158 -19.08 -7.24 2.53
CA ILE A 158 -19.53 -7.24 1.13
C ILE A 158 -19.36 -8.64 0.55
N VAL A 159 -20.29 -9.51 0.91
CA VAL A 159 -20.33 -10.92 0.48
C VAL A 159 -21.66 -11.24 -0.18
N LYS A 160 -21.73 -12.36 -0.88
CA LYS A 160 -22.96 -12.90 -1.48
C LYS A 160 -23.89 -13.44 -0.39
N ALA A 161 -25.10 -13.84 -0.79
CA ALA A 161 -26.08 -14.42 0.14
C ALA A 161 -25.61 -15.72 0.81
N ASP A 162 -24.74 -16.47 0.15
CA ASP A 162 -24.10 -17.70 0.65
C ASP A 162 -22.83 -17.43 1.48
N SER A 163 -22.56 -16.17 1.85
CA SER A 163 -21.36 -15.70 2.55
C SER A 163 -20.05 -15.87 1.78
N THR A 164 -20.07 -16.23 0.50
CA THR A 164 -18.85 -16.30 -0.31
C THR A 164 -18.47 -14.90 -0.85
N PRO A 165 -17.16 -14.61 -1.03
CA PRO A 165 -16.72 -13.32 -1.53
C PRO A 165 -17.08 -13.12 -3.02
N TYR A 166 -17.29 -11.87 -3.39
CA TYR A 166 -17.36 -11.49 -4.80
C TYR A 166 -15.97 -11.57 -5.44
N VAL A 167 -15.89 -12.16 -6.63
CA VAL A 167 -14.65 -12.28 -7.43
C VAL A 167 -14.73 -11.52 -8.76
N VAL A 168 -15.82 -10.76 -8.96
CA VAL A 168 -16.02 -9.85 -10.10
C VAL A 168 -16.39 -8.47 -9.55
N TYR A 169 -15.73 -7.45 -10.05
CA TYR A 169 -15.84 -6.09 -9.50
C TYR A 169 -17.24 -5.49 -9.60
N THR A 170 -17.90 -5.59 -10.75
CA THR A 170 -19.22 -4.94 -10.93
C THR A 170 -20.28 -5.42 -9.93
N PRO A 171 -20.47 -6.73 -9.70
CA PRO A 171 -21.35 -7.21 -8.64
C PRO A 171 -20.91 -6.78 -7.24
N TYR A 172 -19.59 -6.78 -6.96
CA TYR A 172 -19.04 -6.26 -5.70
C TYR A 172 -19.41 -4.80 -5.48
N LYS A 173 -19.13 -3.93 -6.46
CA LYS A 173 -19.47 -2.51 -6.41
C LYS A 173 -20.96 -2.28 -6.18
N ASN A 174 -21.81 -3.03 -6.87
CA ASN A 174 -23.27 -2.88 -6.74
C ASN A 174 -23.74 -3.29 -5.32
N LYS A 175 -23.22 -4.37 -4.77
CA LYS A 175 -23.50 -4.78 -3.38
C LYS A 175 -22.96 -3.75 -2.41
N TRP A 176 -21.72 -3.27 -2.60
CA TRP A 176 -21.10 -2.23 -1.81
C TRP A 176 -21.99 -0.98 -1.74
N LYS A 177 -22.45 -0.48 -2.89
CA LYS A 177 -23.36 0.68 -2.99
C LYS A 177 -24.70 0.43 -2.31
N SER A 178 -25.23 -0.78 -2.35
CA SER A 178 -26.56 -1.11 -1.79
C SER A 178 -26.59 -1.10 -0.26
N VAL A 179 -25.44 -1.30 0.40
CA VAL A 179 -25.33 -1.31 1.88
C VAL A 179 -24.72 -0.01 2.41
N PHE A 180 -24.16 0.82 1.54
CA PHE A 180 -23.46 2.02 1.93
C PHE A 180 -24.39 3.12 2.43
N ASN A 181 -24.11 3.60 3.65
CA ASN A 181 -24.77 4.75 4.25
C ASN A 181 -23.73 5.83 4.61
N PRO A 182 -23.67 6.96 3.87
CA PRO A 182 -22.67 8.01 4.11
C PRO A 182 -22.64 8.56 5.55
N GLU A 183 -23.78 8.64 6.21
CA GLU A 183 -23.88 9.19 7.58
C GLU A 183 -23.24 8.26 8.61
N ILE A 184 -23.28 6.96 8.37
CA ILE A 184 -22.70 5.94 9.26
C ILE A 184 -21.29 5.61 8.86
N ASP A 185 -21.07 5.26 7.57
CA ASP A 185 -19.83 4.68 7.09
C ASP A 185 -18.73 5.71 6.87
N LEU A 186 -19.10 7.00 6.72
CA LEU A 186 -18.17 8.11 6.57
C LEU A 186 -18.10 9.02 7.79
N LYS A 187 -18.54 8.53 8.96
CA LYS A 187 -18.45 9.31 10.20
C LYS A 187 -17.00 9.70 10.47
N ASP A 188 -16.80 10.97 10.79
CA ASP A 188 -15.50 11.54 11.16
C ASP A 188 -15.11 11.15 12.59
N HIS A 189 -13.85 10.76 12.77
CA HIS A 189 -13.28 10.40 14.08
C HIS A 189 -12.33 11.49 14.56
N LYS A 190 -12.91 12.54 15.16
CA LYS A 190 -12.14 13.64 15.75
C LYS A 190 -11.22 13.13 16.85
N THR A 191 -9.98 13.58 16.85
CA THR A 191 -8.93 13.15 17.79
C THR A 191 -8.41 14.30 18.62
N THR A 192 -8.21 15.49 18.04
CA THR A 192 -7.64 16.67 18.69
C THR A 192 -8.38 17.08 19.98
N ILE A 193 -9.70 16.90 20.05
CA ILE A 193 -10.50 17.17 21.24
C ILE A 193 -10.13 16.29 22.44
N TYR A 194 -9.43 15.17 22.21
CA TYR A 194 -8.99 14.21 23.22
C TYR A 194 -7.49 14.28 23.52
N PHE A 195 -6.74 15.22 22.96
CA PHE A 195 -5.28 15.30 23.12
C PHE A 195 -4.82 15.52 24.57
N LYS A 196 -5.71 15.98 25.46
CA LYS A 196 -5.46 15.99 26.91
C LYS A 196 -5.13 14.60 27.49
N ASN A 197 -5.53 13.52 26.79
CA ASN A 197 -5.27 12.13 27.17
C ASN A 197 -3.98 11.56 26.55
N LEU A 198 -3.17 12.38 25.88
CA LEU A 198 -1.84 12.01 25.45
C LEU A 198 -0.89 11.86 26.65
N HIS A 199 0.02 10.91 26.57
CA HIS A 199 1.11 10.78 27.52
C HIS A 199 2.02 12.01 27.44
N GLN A 200 2.09 12.77 28.54
CA GLN A 200 2.81 14.05 28.62
C GLN A 200 4.31 13.79 28.73
N ASN A 201 5.00 13.68 27.60
CA ASN A 201 6.44 13.55 27.47
C ASN A 201 6.87 13.97 26.06
N THR A 202 7.61 15.06 25.95
CA THR A 202 8.09 15.62 24.68
C THR A 202 9.41 14.99 24.20
N THR A 203 10.05 14.12 25.01
CA THR A 203 11.39 13.57 24.78
C THR A 203 11.39 12.05 24.63
N LEU A 204 10.38 11.49 23.95
CA LEU A 204 10.33 10.06 23.66
C LEU A 204 11.44 9.65 22.65
N GLN A 205 11.74 8.35 22.61
CA GLN A 205 12.69 7.74 21.67
C GLN A 205 12.48 8.26 20.24
N ASN A 206 13.57 8.67 19.59
CA ASN A 206 13.53 9.14 18.20
C ASN A 206 14.72 8.56 17.41
N THR A 207 14.49 7.51 16.64
CA THR A 207 15.50 6.92 15.77
C THR A 207 15.54 7.70 14.46
N THR A 208 16.75 8.15 14.04
CA THR A 208 16.93 8.91 12.79
C THR A 208 17.13 7.98 11.57
N LEU A 209 17.02 8.54 10.35
CA LEU A 209 17.31 7.81 9.11
C LEU A 209 18.72 7.22 9.13
N GLU A 210 19.71 8.02 9.54
CA GLU A 210 21.11 7.64 9.58
C GLU A 210 21.36 6.49 10.58
N GLN A 211 20.70 6.51 11.75
CA GLN A 211 20.77 5.43 12.74
C GLN A 211 20.18 4.12 12.22
N MET A 212 19.22 4.20 11.28
CA MET A 212 18.67 3.04 10.58
C MET A 212 19.51 2.60 9.38
N GLY A 213 20.57 3.33 9.04
CA GLY A 213 21.43 3.09 7.87
C GLY A 213 20.77 3.51 6.54
N PHE A 214 19.81 4.44 6.58
CA PHE A 214 19.17 5.02 5.39
C PHE A 214 19.64 6.44 5.14
N THR A 215 19.53 6.87 3.88
CA THR A 215 19.77 8.24 3.44
C THR A 215 18.49 8.84 2.87
N THR A 216 18.42 10.18 2.87
CA THR A 216 17.27 10.87 2.27
C THR A 216 17.25 10.65 0.76
N SER A 217 16.12 10.17 0.25
CA SER A 217 15.92 9.95 -1.19
C SER A 217 15.81 11.27 -1.97
N SER A 218 16.37 11.29 -3.18
CA SER A 218 16.13 12.37 -4.15
C SER A 218 14.74 12.31 -4.76
N ILE A 219 14.10 11.13 -4.81
CA ILE A 219 12.74 10.96 -5.28
C ILE A 219 11.77 11.42 -4.19
N LYS A 220 10.82 12.28 -4.57
CA LYS A 220 9.80 12.81 -3.65
C LYS A 220 8.44 12.22 -3.95
N VAL A 221 7.70 11.86 -2.91
CA VAL A 221 6.28 11.53 -3.04
C VAL A 221 5.52 12.81 -3.41
N PRO A 222 4.78 12.83 -4.54
CA PRO A 222 4.04 14.02 -4.94
C PRO A 222 2.91 14.31 -3.95
N LYS A 223 2.58 15.60 -3.79
CA LYS A 223 1.37 15.99 -3.05
C LYS A 223 0.14 15.50 -3.80
N HIS A 224 -0.86 15.02 -3.07
CA HIS A 224 -2.13 14.65 -3.69
C HIS A 224 -2.93 15.90 -4.10
N ASN A 225 -3.68 15.77 -5.19
CA ASN A 225 -4.65 16.76 -5.63
C ASN A 225 -6.06 16.15 -5.62
N THR A 226 -6.90 16.64 -4.72
CA THR A 226 -8.31 16.25 -4.60
C THR A 226 -9.21 17.48 -4.65
N SER A 227 -8.84 18.46 -5.49
CA SER A 227 -9.67 19.63 -5.77
C SER A 227 -10.99 19.22 -6.46
N ALA A 228 -12.01 20.02 -6.27
CA ALA A 228 -13.31 19.81 -6.92
C ALA A 228 -13.16 19.70 -8.45
N THR A 229 -12.37 20.59 -9.06
CA THR A 229 -12.10 20.60 -10.50
C THR A 229 -11.48 19.30 -11.00
N LEU A 230 -10.47 18.76 -10.28
CA LEU A 230 -9.85 17.49 -10.67
C LEU A 230 -10.86 16.35 -10.59
N ILE A 231 -11.61 16.25 -9.50
CA ILE A 231 -12.58 15.17 -9.30
C ILE A 231 -13.70 15.25 -10.36
N GLN A 232 -14.22 16.44 -10.63
CA GLN A 232 -15.28 16.63 -11.64
C GLN A 232 -14.83 16.21 -13.05
N ASN A 233 -13.60 16.53 -13.44
CA ASN A 233 -13.05 16.23 -14.77
C ASN A 233 -12.36 14.86 -14.84
N TYR A 234 -12.37 14.08 -13.77
CA TYR A 234 -11.57 12.85 -13.66
C TYR A 234 -11.89 11.83 -14.76
N GLU A 235 -13.14 11.62 -15.08
CA GLU A 235 -13.58 10.66 -16.10
C GLU A 235 -12.99 10.97 -17.49
N ASP A 236 -12.94 12.24 -17.83
CA ASP A 236 -12.45 12.72 -19.14
C ASP A 236 -10.92 12.73 -19.23
N THR A 237 -10.24 12.93 -18.10
CA THR A 237 -8.78 13.17 -18.09
C THR A 237 -7.97 11.95 -17.69
N ARG A 238 -8.53 11.05 -16.84
CA ARG A 238 -7.83 9.94 -16.20
C ARG A 238 -7.12 8.96 -17.14
N ASN A 239 -7.48 8.93 -18.41
CA ASN A 239 -6.92 7.97 -19.36
C ASN A 239 -5.72 8.50 -20.15
N PHE A 240 -5.39 9.79 -20.02
CA PHE A 240 -4.37 10.44 -20.84
C PHE A 240 -3.11 10.73 -20.03
N PRO A 241 -2.01 9.96 -20.19
CA PRO A 241 -0.81 10.10 -19.37
C PRO A 241 -0.06 11.43 -19.55
N ALA A 242 -0.32 12.14 -20.65
CA ALA A 242 0.21 13.48 -20.90
C ALA A 242 -0.52 14.60 -20.14
N VAL A 243 -1.68 14.28 -19.54
CA VAL A 243 -2.51 15.22 -18.77
C VAL A 243 -2.32 14.97 -17.28
N ASP A 244 -2.11 16.03 -16.51
CA ASP A 244 -2.13 15.95 -15.04
C ASP A 244 -3.58 15.88 -14.54
N GLY A 245 -4.21 14.74 -14.83
CA GLY A 245 -5.64 14.45 -14.58
C GLY A 245 -5.87 13.40 -13.48
N THR A 246 -4.82 13.03 -12.73
CA THR A 246 -4.89 12.04 -11.66
C THR A 246 -4.56 12.65 -10.30
N SER A 247 -5.12 12.08 -9.24
CA SER A 247 -5.06 12.67 -7.89
C SER A 247 -3.74 12.46 -7.15
N HIS A 248 -2.86 11.59 -7.62
CA HIS A 248 -1.67 11.13 -6.88
C HIS A 248 -1.97 10.61 -5.46
N LEU A 249 -3.19 10.14 -5.21
CA LEU A 249 -3.62 9.63 -3.89
C LEU A 249 -2.98 8.30 -3.49
N GLY A 250 -2.43 7.54 -4.42
CA GLY A 250 -1.92 6.19 -4.16
C GLY A 250 -1.00 6.10 -2.93
N PRO A 251 0.13 6.83 -2.88
CA PRO A 251 1.02 6.81 -1.72
C PRO A 251 0.35 7.28 -0.43
N HIS A 252 -0.51 8.29 -0.53
CA HIS A 252 -1.21 8.86 0.63
C HIS A 252 -2.25 7.90 1.24
N LEU A 253 -2.94 7.12 0.41
CA LEU A 253 -3.84 6.06 0.86
C LEU A 253 -3.04 4.84 1.37
N ARG A 254 -1.88 4.53 0.75
CA ARG A 254 -1.01 3.42 1.19
C ARG A 254 -0.46 3.66 2.60
N PHE A 255 0.03 4.86 2.88
CA PHE A 255 0.63 5.20 4.17
C PHE A 255 -0.36 5.89 5.13
N GLY A 256 -1.60 6.10 4.70
CA GLY A 256 -2.67 6.62 5.53
C GLY A 256 -2.47 8.07 5.97
N THR A 257 -1.72 8.87 5.20
CA THR A 257 -1.60 10.33 5.43
C THR A 257 -2.88 11.08 5.08
N VAL A 258 -3.85 10.37 4.47
CA VAL A 258 -5.23 10.81 4.27
C VAL A 258 -6.20 9.73 4.73
N SER A 259 -7.36 10.14 5.20
CA SER A 259 -8.45 9.22 5.54
C SER A 259 -9.21 8.80 4.27
N VAL A 260 -9.45 7.48 4.09
CA VAL A 260 -10.30 6.98 2.99
C VAL A 260 -11.72 7.53 3.10
N ARG A 261 -12.26 7.70 4.32
CA ARG A 261 -13.58 8.31 4.56
C ARG A 261 -13.65 9.76 4.09
N ALA A 262 -12.60 10.55 4.40
CA ALA A 262 -12.51 11.93 3.94
C ALA A 262 -12.42 12.02 2.41
N MET A 263 -11.67 11.12 1.77
CA MET A 263 -11.58 11.07 0.30
C MET A 263 -12.91 10.66 -0.33
N MET A 264 -13.60 9.70 0.27
CA MET A 264 -14.93 9.28 -0.18
C MET A 264 -15.96 10.42 -0.06
N ARG A 265 -15.98 11.16 1.09
CA ARG A 265 -16.84 12.36 1.25
C ARG A 265 -16.60 13.37 0.12
N LYS A 266 -15.33 13.68 -0.18
CA LYS A 266 -14.97 14.58 -1.29
C LYS A 266 -15.45 14.05 -2.64
N ALA A 267 -15.23 12.76 -2.93
CA ALA A 267 -15.64 12.16 -4.19
C ALA A 267 -17.16 12.23 -4.40
N ILE A 268 -17.94 11.89 -3.39
CA ILE A 268 -19.40 11.89 -3.43
C ILE A 268 -19.94 13.32 -3.58
N SER A 269 -19.37 14.30 -2.88
CA SER A 269 -19.79 15.70 -2.95
C SER A 269 -19.64 16.29 -4.36
N GLN A 270 -18.71 15.79 -5.17
CA GLN A 270 -18.50 16.20 -6.56
C GLN A 270 -19.30 15.38 -7.57
N LYS A 271 -20.11 14.41 -7.12
CA LYS A 271 -21.00 13.55 -7.93
C LYS A 271 -20.27 12.79 -9.06
N ASN A 272 -18.96 12.58 -8.97
CA ASN A 272 -18.20 11.82 -9.95
C ASN A 272 -18.06 10.35 -9.50
N GLU A 273 -18.91 9.48 -10.06
CA GLU A 273 -18.94 8.05 -9.72
C GLU A 273 -17.65 7.33 -10.13
N VAL A 274 -17.01 7.75 -11.21
CA VAL A 274 -15.76 7.12 -11.68
C VAL A 274 -14.64 7.32 -10.66
N PHE A 275 -14.53 8.51 -10.06
CA PHE A 275 -13.49 8.78 -9.06
C PHE A 275 -13.66 7.92 -7.79
N TRP A 276 -14.85 7.88 -7.20
CA TRP A 276 -15.02 7.09 -5.99
C TRP A 276 -15.07 5.58 -6.25
N SER A 277 -15.39 5.15 -7.49
CA SER A 277 -15.24 3.75 -7.89
C SER A 277 -13.79 3.26 -7.81
N GLU A 278 -12.79 4.14 -7.97
CA GLU A 278 -11.38 3.76 -7.79
C GLU A 278 -11.04 3.46 -6.33
N LEU A 279 -11.68 4.13 -5.37
CA LEU A 279 -11.56 3.81 -3.94
C LEU A 279 -12.19 2.44 -3.64
N ILE A 280 -13.32 2.11 -4.29
CA ILE A 280 -13.96 0.79 -4.18
C ILE A 280 -13.11 -0.29 -4.83
N TRP A 281 -12.42 -0.02 -5.95
CA TRP A 281 -11.47 -0.96 -6.57
C TRP A 281 -10.34 -1.33 -5.62
N ARG A 282 -9.77 -0.35 -4.90
CA ARG A 282 -8.73 -0.60 -3.90
C ARG A 282 -9.25 -1.54 -2.81
N GLU A 283 -10.44 -1.29 -2.30
CA GLU A 283 -11.08 -2.11 -1.27
C GLU A 283 -11.41 -3.52 -1.79
N PHE A 284 -11.87 -3.65 -3.04
CA PHE A 284 -12.09 -4.93 -3.70
C PHE A 284 -10.83 -5.80 -3.74
N PHE A 285 -9.68 -5.23 -4.11
CA PHE A 285 -8.43 -5.99 -4.11
C PHE A 285 -7.97 -6.36 -2.70
N MET A 286 -8.18 -5.51 -1.70
CA MET A 286 -7.90 -5.87 -0.30
C MET A 286 -8.76 -7.04 0.17
N GLN A 287 -10.05 -7.05 -0.18
CA GLN A 287 -10.96 -8.15 0.15
C GLN A 287 -10.56 -9.44 -0.57
N ILE A 288 -10.21 -9.38 -1.86
CA ILE A 288 -9.71 -10.54 -2.60
C ILE A 288 -8.48 -11.12 -1.90
N PHE A 289 -7.53 -10.29 -1.54
CA PHE A 289 -6.29 -10.73 -0.91
C PHE A 289 -6.54 -11.33 0.48
N TRP A 290 -7.50 -10.79 1.21
CA TRP A 290 -7.94 -11.34 2.49
C TRP A 290 -8.53 -12.75 2.35
N HIS A 291 -9.46 -12.97 1.43
CA HIS A 291 -10.12 -14.26 1.24
C HIS A 291 -9.26 -15.29 0.50
N PHE A 292 -8.33 -14.84 -0.32
CA PHE A 292 -7.47 -15.67 -1.17
C PHE A 292 -5.99 -15.33 -1.00
N PRO A 293 -5.40 -15.48 0.21
CA PRO A 293 -4.01 -15.08 0.48
C PRO A 293 -2.98 -15.87 -0.35
N HIS A 294 -3.33 -17.05 -0.85
CA HIS A 294 -2.48 -17.83 -1.76
C HIS A 294 -2.16 -17.08 -3.06
N THR A 295 -2.97 -16.11 -3.45
CA THR A 295 -2.77 -15.30 -4.66
C THR A 295 -1.48 -14.47 -4.61
N GLN A 296 -0.90 -14.28 -3.45
CA GLN A 296 0.44 -13.69 -3.32
C GLN A 296 1.49 -14.41 -4.17
N GLN A 297 1.41 -15.73 -4.28
CA GLN A 297 2.42 -16.56 -4.94
C GLN A 297 1.86 -17.41 -6.08
N LYS A 298 0.55 -17.68 -6.10
CA LYS A 298 -0.13 -18.54 -7.06
C LYS A 298 -1.17 -17.76 -7.84
N ALA A 299 -1.48 -18.21 -9.04
CA ALA A 299 -2.59 -17.66 -9.81
C ALA A 299 -3.92 -17.85 -9.07
N PHE A 300 -4.79 -16.85 -9.10
CA PHE A 300 -6.15 -16.99 -8.58
C PHE A 300 -6.90 -18.13 -9.28
N ARG A 301 -6.68 -18.27 -10.59
CA ARG A 301 -7.19 -19.40 -11.38
C ARG A 301 -6.08 -20.44 -11.53
N PRO A 302 -6.09 -21.58 -10.81
CA PRO A 302 -4.96 -22.50 -10.71
C PRO A 302 -4.42 -23.02 -12.06
N LYS A 303 -5.29 -23.17 -13.08
CA LYS A 303 -4.89 -23.60 -14.42
C LYS A 303 -3.85 -22.69 -15.09
N TYR A 304 -3.76 -21.42 -14.67
CA TYR A 304 -2.75 -20.48 -15.22
C TYR A 304 -1.36 -20.65 -14.61
N ASP A 305 -1.22 -21.38 -13.49
CA ASP A 305 0.10 -21.73 -12.96
C ASP A 305 0.83 -22.78 -13.82
N ARG A 306 0.12 -23.41 -14.77
CA ARG A 306 0.70 -24.35 -15.74
C ARG A 306 1.29 -23.69 -17.00
N ILE A 307 1.17 -22.37 -17.12
CA ILE A 307 1.76 -21.63 -18.24
C ILE A 307 3.28 -21.75 -18.18
N VAL A 308 3.87 -22.23 -19.27
CA VAL A 308 5.34 -22.30 -19.41
C VAL A 308 5.85 -20.93 -19.88
N TRP A 309 6.35 -20.15 -18.93
CA TRP A 309 6.93 -18.85 -19.21
C TRP A 309 8.31 -18.99 -19.86
N ARG A 310 8.64 -18.08 -20.79
CA ARG A 310 9.99 -18.07 -21.41
C ARG A 310 11.05 -17.56 -20.45
N ASN A 311 10.70 -16.59 -19.64
CA ASN A 311 11.56 -15.96 -18.64
C ASN A 311 12.93 -15.55 -19.17
N ASN A 312 12.98 -14.92 -20.35
CA ASN A 312 14.22 -14.44 -20.95
C ASN A 312 14.73 -13.24 -20.16
N GLU A 313 15.89 -13.41 -19.52
CA GLU A 313 16.48 -12.39 -18.64
C GLU A 313 16.91 -11.13 -19.41
N GLN A 314 17.44 -11.28 -20.64
CA GLN A 314 17.83 -10.13 -21.46
C GLN A 314 16.64 -9.28 -21.87
N GLU A 315 15.54 -9.93 -22.30
CA GLU A 315 14.29 -9.23 -22.63
C GLU A 315 13.70 -8.56 -21.37
N PHE A 316 13.85 -9.17 -20.20
CA PHE A 316 13.44 -8.57 -18.92
C PHE A 316 14.28 -7.33 -18.57
N GLU A 317 15.61 -7.38 -18.79
CA GLU A 317 16.46 -6.20 -18.61
C GLU A 317 16.07 -5.07 -19.57
N HIS A 318 15.80 -5.36 -20.84
CA HIS A 318 15.28 -4.37 -21.78
C HIS A 318 13.98 -3.73 -21.29
N TRP A 319 13.06 -4.55 -20.78
CA TRP A 319 11.79 -4.06 -20.22
C TRP A 319 12.02 -3.19 -19.00
N LYS A 320 12.84 -3.61 -18.03
CA LYS A 320 13.19 -2.82 -16.83
C LYS A 320 13.79 -1.46 -17.19
N ASN A 321 14.67 -1.45 -18.18
CA ASN A 321 15.42 -0.24 -18.55
C ASN A 321 14.66 0.68 -19.52
N GLY A 322 13.48 0.27 -19.99
CA GLY A 322 12.71 1.03 -20.99
C GLY A 322 13.46 1.18 -22.31
N THR A 323 13.93 0.05 -22.84
CA THR A 323 14.67 -0.09 -24.11
C THR A 323 14.12 -1.23 -24.96
N THR A 324 12.79 -1.42 -24.96
CA THR A 324 12.12 -2.48 -25.69
C THR A 324 11.90 -2.16 -27.17
N GLY A 325 12.04 -0.90 -27.56
CA GLY A 325 11.66 -0.39 -28.87
C GLY A 325 10.18 -0.08 -29.03
N TYR A 326 9.36 -0.28 -27.99
CA TYR A 326 7.97 0.12 -27.91
C TYR A 326 7.81 1.38 -27.08
N VAL A 327 7.75 2.53 -27.74
CA VAL A 327 7.93 3.87 -27.15
C VAL A 327 7.05 4.15 -25.94
N LEU A 328 5.80 3.69 -25.90
CA LEU A 328 4.91 3.92 -24.75
C LEU A 328 5.24 2.97 -23.58
N VAL A 329 5.73 1.77 -23.86
CA VAL A 329 6.23 0.83 -22.84
C VAL A 329 7.49 1.41 -22.22
N ASP A 330 8.42 1.87 -23.06
CA ASP A 330 9.71 2.43 -22.62
C ASP A 330 9.52 3.72 -21.84
N ALA A 331 8.61 4.60 -22.28
CA ALA A 331 8.25 5.80 -21.56
C ALA A 331 7.71 5.49 -20.15
N GLY A 332 6.85 4.48 -20.02
CA GLY A 332 6.31 4.06 -18.73
C GLY A 332 7.39 3.53 -17.78
N MET A 333 8.28 2.68 -18.27
CA MET A 333 9.35 2.10 -17.44
C MET A 333 10.36 3.16 -16.99
N ARG A 334 10.69 4.12 -17.88
CA ARG A 334 11.58 5.25 -17.53
C ARG A 334 10.92 6.20 -16.53
N GLU A 335 9.62 6.49 -16.66
CA GLU A 335 8.87 7.23 -15.64
C GLU A 335 8.96 6.54 -14.28
N LEU A 336 8.65 5.23 -14.23
CA LEU A 336 8.72 4.43 -13.00
C LEU A 336 10.10 4.51 -12.36
N ASN A 337 11.15 4.28 -13.13
CA ASN A 337 12.52 4.24 -12.63
C ASN A 337 12.99 5.60 -12.08
N LYS A 338 12.56 6.69 -12.71
CA LYS A 338 12.97 8.03 -12.35
C LYS A 338 12.16 8.63 -11.19
N THR A 339 10.90 8.23 -11.05
CA THR A 339 9.95 8.93 -10.16
C THR A 339 9.29 8.03 -9.12
N GLY A 340 9.38 6.71 -9.26
CA GLY A 340 8.60 5.77 -8.45
C GLY A 340 7.09 5.81 -8.75
N HIS A 341 6.67 6.50 -9.81
CA HIS A 341 5.28 6.63 -10.26
C HIS A 341 5.16 6.14 -11.71
N MET A 342 3.99 5.65 -12.07
CA MET A 342 3.59 5.37 -13.45
C MET A 342 2.09 5.55 -13.57
N HIS A 343 1.65 6.26 -14.61
CA HIS A 343 0.24 6.47 -14.89
C HIS A 343 -0.50 5.13 -15.10
N ASN A 344 -1.72 4.96 -14.52
CA ASN A 344 -2.43 3.67 -14.55
C ASN A 344 -2.62 3.09 -15.96
N ARG A 345 -2.97 3.92 -16.95
CA ARG A 345 -3.11 3.46 -18.35
C ARG A 345 -1.84 2.82 -18.88
N VAL A 346 -0.69 3.34 -18.48
CA VAL A 346 0.62 2.84 -18.90
C VAL A 346 0.98 1.59 -18.11
N ARG A 347 0.67 1.51 -16.79
CA ARG A 347 0.86 0.27 -15.98
C ARG A 347 0.17 -0.93 -16.64
N MET A 348 -1.07 -0.76 -17.10
CA MET A 348 -1.80 -1.82 -17.80
C MET A 348 -1.08 -2.31 -19.06
N LEU A 349 -0.53 -1.38 -19.84
CA LEU A 349 0.20 -1.71 -21.05
C LEU A 349 1.52 -2.43 -20.77
N VAL A 350 2.36 -1.87 -19.88
CA VAL A 350 3.69 -2.44 -19.61
C VAL A 350 3.60 -3.81 -18.93
N ALA A 351 2.58 -4.03 -18.08
CA ALA A 351 2.35 -5.34 -17.47
C ALA A 351 1.84 -6.36 -18.49
N SER A 352 0.90 -5.97 -19.36
CA SER A 352 0.43 -6.81 -20.46
C SER A 352 1.57 -7.13 -21.46
N PHE A 353 2.46 -6.19 -21.72
CA PHE A 353 3.61 -6.40 -22.60
C PHE A 353 4.57 -7.45 -22.03
N LEU A 354 4.93 -7.32 -20.75
CA LEU A 354 5.77 -8.30 -20.06
C LEU A 354 5.19 -9.72 -20.15
N CYS A 355 3.94 -9.88 -19.70
CA CYS A 355 3.30 -11.20 -19.60
C CYS A 355 2.97 -11.82 -20.98
N LYS A 356 2.62 -11.01 -21.97
CA LYS A 356 2.03 -11.50 -23.22
C LYS A 356 2.94 -11.36 -24.43
N HIS A 357 3.72 -10.28 -24.56
CA HIS A 357 4.69 -10.16 -25.65
C HIS A 357 5.98 -10.91 -25.33
N LEU A 358 6.51 -10.72 -24.11
CA LEU A 358 7.76 -11.37 -23.72
C LEU A 358 7.56 -12.76 -23.13
N LEU A 359 6.34 -13.12 -22.72
CA LEU A 359 6.04 -14.36 -21.98
C LEU A 359 6.95 -14.53 -20.75
N ILE A 360 7.09 -13.45 -19.99
CA ILE A 360 7.80 -13.44 -18.71
C ILE A 360 6.77 -13.54 -17.59
N ASP A 361 7.07 -14.33 -16.57
CA ASP A 361 6.19 -14.58 -15.43
C ASP A 361 5.82 -13.25 -14.76
N TRP A 362 4.53 -13.06 -14.53
CA TRP A 362 3.99 -11.87 -13.90
C TRP A 362 4.61 -11.57 -12.53
N ARG A 363 5.11 -12.59 -11.81
CA ARG A 363 5.77 -12.46 -10.51
C ARG A 363 7.07 -11.66 -10.60
N TRP A 364 7.79 -11.74 -11.72
CA TRP A 364 8.99 -10.94 -11.95
C TRP A 364 8.63 -9.45 -12.07
N GLY A 365 7.60 -9.15 -12.83
CA GLY A 365 7.12 -7.77 -13.00
C GLY A 365 6.52 -7.20 -11.71
N GLU A 366 5.74 -8.01 -10.98
CA GLU A 366 5.18 -7.66 -9.67
C GLU A 366 6.29 -7.27 -8.68
N THR A 367 7.32 -8.11 -8.56
CA THR A 367 8.47 -7.88 -7.68
C THR A 367 9.23 -6.61 -8.08
N TYR A 368 9.42 -6.38 -9.38
CA TYR A 368 10.06 -5.15 -9.85
C TYR A 368 9.24 -3.91 -9.51
N PHE A 369 7.93 -3.95 -9.73
CA PHE A 369 7.03 -2.85 -9.33
C PHE A 369 7.03 -2.63 -7.83
N ALA A 370 7.03 -3.70 -7.04
CA ALA A 370 7.13 -3.63 -5.57
C ALA A 370 8.39 -2.89 -5.11
N SER A 371 9.50 -3.04 -5.83
CA SER A 371 10.77 -2.37 -5.53
C SER A 371 10.79 -0.88 -5.92
N LYS A 372 9.92 -0.44 -6.85
CA LYS A 372 9.98 0.91 -7.43
C LYS A 372 8.82 1.81 -7.04
N LEU A 373 7.59 1.26 -6.94
CA LEU A 373 6.39 2.06 -6.76
C LEU A 373 6.31 2.72 -5.38
N LEU A 374 6.09 4.03 -5.37
CA LEU A 374 5.80 4.80 -4.16
C LEU A 374 4.47 4.42 -3.51
N ASP A 375 3.51 3.99 -4.32
CA ASP A 375 2.17 3.57 -3.90
C ASP A 375 2.01 2.05 -3.79
N TYR A 376 3.12 1.32 -3.65
CA TYR A 376 3.07 -0.14 -3.54
C TYR A 376 2.15 -0.59 -2.40
N GLU A 377 1.10 -1.29 -2.77
CA GLU A 377 0.18 -1.99 -1.89
C GLU A 377 0.01 -3.41 -2.42
N GLN A 378 0.38 -4.40 -1.63
CA GLN A 378 0.53 -5.79 -2.11
C GLN A 378 -0.76 -6.33 -2.73
N SER A 379 -1.90 -6.09 -2.11
CA SER A 379 -3.20 -6.53 -2.62
C SER A 379 -3.51 -5.96 -4.01
N SER A 380 -3.30 -4.67 -4.19
CA SER A 380 -3.53 -3.99 -5.47
C SER A 380 -2.49 -4.38 -6.51
N ASN A 381 -1.21 -4.49 -6.14
CA ASN A 381 -0.15 -4.84 -7.08
C ASN A 381 -0.35 -6.26 -7.62
N VAL A 382 -0.44 -7.25 -6.73
CA VAL A 382 -0.68 -8.65 -7.10
C VAL A 382 -1.97 -8.80 -7.92
N GLY A 383 -3.08 -8.19 -7.46
CA GLY A 383 -4.36 -8.28 -8.15
C GLY A 383 -4.31 -7.74 -9.58
N ASN A 384 -3.67 -6.58 -9.79
CA ASN A 384 -3.54 -5.97 -11.12
C ASN A 384 -2.54 -6.69 -12.02
N TRP A 385 -1.44 -7.23 -11.49
CA TRP A 385 -0.53 -8.07 -12.27
C TRP A 385 -1.20 -9.34 -12.76
N GLN A 386 -1.97 -10.02 -11.91
CA GLN A 386 -2.76 -11.18 -12.31
C GLN A 386 -3.89 -10.82 -13.27
N TRP A 387 -4.49 -9.62 -13.13
CA TRP A 387 -5.44 -9.11 -14.13
C TRP A 387 -4.77 -8.97 -15.50
N ALA A 388 -3.58 -8.38 -15.58
CA ALA A 388 -2.83 -8.20 -16.83
C ALA A 388 -2.40 -9.55 -17.44
N ALA A 389 -1.98 -10.50 -16.62
CA ALA A 389 -1.63 -11.86 -17.04
C ALA A 389 -2.86 -12.67 -17.47
N GLY A 390 -4.08 -12.31 -17.04
CA GLY A 390 -5.31 -13.05 -17.32
C GLY A 390 -5.64 -14.13 -16.29
N SER A 391 -4.83 -14.30 -15.26
CA SER A 391 -4.93 -15.35 -14.23
C SER A 391 -5.73 -14.96 -13.01
N GLY A 392 -6.02 -13.67 -12.84
CA GLY A 392 -6.62 -13.07 -11.65
C GLY A 392 -8.15 -13.05 -11.61
N VAL A 393 -8.67 -12.40 -10.56
CA VAL A 393 -10.08 -12.04 -10.45
C VAL A 393 -10.43 -10.98 -11.49
N ASP A 394 -11.66 -11.03 -12.01
CA ASP A 394 -12.17 -10.07 -13.02
C ASP A 394 -11.19 -9.81 -14.19
N ALA A 395 -10.29 -10.76 -14.43
CA ALA A 395 -9.19 -10.59 -15.37
C ALA A 395 -9.67 -10.47 -16.81
N ALA A 396 -8.99 -9.65 -17.57
CA ALA A 396 -9.16 -9.61 -19.02
C ALA A 396 -8.92 -11.01 -19.61
N PRO A 397 -9.72 -11.46 -20.60
CA PRO A 397 -9.46 -12.73 -21.27
C PRO A 397 -8.02 -12.78 -21.78
N TYR A 398 -7.36 -13.94 -21.67
CA TYR A 398 -5.96 -14.06 -22.04
C TYR A 398 -5.66 -13.67 -23.50
N PHE A 399 -6.62 -13.85 -24.39
CA PHE A 399 -6.51 -13.48 -25.81
C PHE A 399 -6.60 -11.97 -26.05
N ARG A 400 -6.94 -11.16 -25.02
CA ARG A 400 -6.92 -9.70 -25.10
C ARG A 400 -5.50 -9.19 -24.90
N ILE A 401 -4.78 -9.03 -25.99
CA ILE A 401 -3.39 -8.57 -26.01
C ILE A 401 -3.39 -7.14 -26.57
N PHE A 402 -2.91 -6.19 -25.78
CA PHE A 402 -2.80 -4.80 -26.22
C PHE A 402 -1.73 -4.67 -27.29
N ASN A 403 -2.04 -3.95 -28.38
CA ASN A 403 -1.01 -3.52 -29.32
C ASN A 403 -0.38 -2.22 -28.81
N PRO A 404 0.93 -2.19 -28.47
CA PRO A 404 1.53 -0.98 -27.89
C PRO A 404 1.50 0.24 -28.78
N ILE A 405 1.54 0.06 -30.12
CA ILE A 405 1.51 1.15 -31.10
C ILE A 405 0.12 1.80 -31.08
N THR A 406 -0.94 1.02 -31.20
CA THR A 406 -2.31 1.54 -31.19
C THR A 406 -2.69 2.14 -29.84
N GLN A 407 -2.12 1.64 -28.72
CA GLN A 407 -2.30 2.27 -27.41
C GLN A 407 -1.63 3.63 -27.33
N ALA A 408 -0.42 3.79 -27.89
CA ALA A 408 0.27 5.06 -27.98
C ALA A 408 -0.53 6.08 -28.81
N ASP A 409 -1.06 5.68 -29.96
CA ASP A 409 -1.86 6.55 -30.84
C ASP A 409 -3.17 6.97 -30.19
N LYS A 410 -3.78 6.09 -29.38
CA LYS A 410 -5.04 6.37 -28.70
C LYS A 410 -4.88 7.30 -27.48
N PHE A 411 -3.87 7.05 -26.64
CA PHE A 411 -3.78 7.68 -25.33
C PHE A 411 -2.70 8.78 -25.22
N ASP A 412 -1.80 8.86 -26.20
CA ASP A 412 -0.79 9.92 -26.32
C ASP A 412 -0.64 10.37 -27.77
N LYS A 413 -1.77 10.78 -28.40
CA LYS A 413 -1.86 11.12 -29.82
C LYS A 413 -0.78 12.11 -30.28
N ASN A 414 -0.48 13.09 -29.44
CA ASN A 414 0.51 14.14 -29.71
C ASN A 414 1.92 13.78 -29.21
N LYS A 415 2.11 12.54 -28.75
CA LYS A 415 3.39 12.00 -28.21
C LYS A 415 4.02 12.85 -27.09
N LYS A 416 3.21 13.64 -26.36
CA LYS A 416 3.71 14.52 -25.29
C LYS A 416 4.30 13.73 -24.13
N TYR A 417 3.63 12.66 -23.69
CA TYR A 417 4.13 11.77 -22.64
C TYR A 417 5.39 11.03 -23.11
N ILE A 418 5.35 10.49 -24.33
CA ILE A 418 6.49 9.79 -24.96
C ILE A 418 7.69 10.72 -25.05
N LYS A 419 7.55 11.92 -25.62
CA LYS A 419 8.64 12.92 -25.74
C LYS A 419 9.27 13.28 -24.41
N LYS A 420 8.47 13.34 -23.36
CA LYS A 420 8.94 13.65 -22.00
C LYS A 420 9.89 12.58 -21.46
N TRP A 421 9.59 11.30 -21.71
CA TRP A 421 10.31 10.19 -21.09
C TRP A 421 11.29 9.46 -22.04
N VAL A 422 11.07 9.61 -23.34
CA VAL A 422 11.92 9.05 -24.41
C VAL A 422 12.22 10.15 -25.44
N PRO A 423 13.01 11.17 -25.07
CA PRO A 423 13.26 12.33 -25.94
C PRO A 423 13.94 11.97 -27.25
N GLU A 424 14.64 10.83 -27.29
CA GLU A 424 15.34 10.35 -28.47
C GLU A 424 14.47 9.50 -29.42
N TYR A 425 13.19 9.31 -29.19
CA TYR A 425 12.36 8.33 -29.91
C TYR A 425 12.21 8.63 -31.43
N GLU A 426 12.35 9.90 -31.85
CA GLU A 426 12.32 10.31 -33.26
C GLU A 426 13.70 10.30 -33.93
N THR A 427 14.73 9.85 -33.21
CA THR A 427 16.12 9.86 -33.72
C THR A 427 16.58 8.45 -34.06
N GLN A 428 17.64 8.35 -34.86
CA GLN A 428 18.31 7.07 -35.16
C GLN A 428 18.95 6.40 -33.93
N LYS A 429 19.01 7.10 -32.80
CA LYS A 429 19.52 6.57 -31.52
C LYS A 429 18.49 5.74 -30.75
N TYR A 430 17.23 5.79 -31.16
CA TYR A 430 16.20 4.99 -30.49
C TYR A 430 16.34 3.51 -30.90
N THR A 431 16.17 2.62 -29.91
CA THR A 431 16.40 1.18 -30.07
C THR A 431 15.38 0.51 -30.98
N ALA A 432 15.78 -0.55 -31.67
CA ALA A 432 14.88 -1.40 -32.45
C ALA A 432 13.94 -2.20 -31.52
N MET A 433 12.77 -2.60 -32.03
CA MET A 433 11.83 -3.47 -31.33
C MET A 433 12.46 -4.85 -31.06
N ILE A 434 12.49 -5.25 -29.76
CA ILE A 434 13.08 -6.55 -29.35
C ILE A 434 12.22 -7.75 -29.71
N VAL A 435 10.92 -7.56 -30.00
CA VAL A 435 9.99 -8.58 -30.48
C VAL A 435 9.04 -8.00 -31.52
N ASP A 436 8.66 -8.79 -32.52
CA ASP A 436 7.57 -8.43 -33.43
C ASP A 436 6.21 -8.67 -32.76
N HIS A 437 5.29 -7.70 -32.85
CA HIS A 437 3.99 -7.78 -32.21
C HIS A 437 3.15 -8.97 -32.67
N LYS A 438 3.10 -9.24 -33.99
CA LYS A 438 2.27 -10.30 -34.55
C LYS A 438 2.77 -11.69 -34.13
N LEU A 439 4.08 -11.92 -34.25
CA LEU A 439 4.71 -13.18 -33.84
C LEU A 439 4.59 -13.39 -32.31
N ALA A 440 4.80 -12.34 -31.51
CA ALA A 440 4.66 -12.39 -30.05
C ALA A 440 3.22 -12.71 -29.65
N ARG A 441 2.22 -12.11 -30.32
CA ARG A 441 0.80 -12.39 -30.10
C ARG A 441 0.44 -13.85 -30.43
N GLU A 442 0.88 -14.38 -31.56
CA GLU A 442 0.62 -15.77 -31.95
C GLU A 442 1.24 -16.72 -30.92
N ARG A 443 2.50 -16.54 -30.57
CA ARG A 443 3.22 -17.30 -29.54
C ARG A 443 2.47 -17.27 -28.19
N CYS A 444 2.03 -16.11 -27.74
CA CYS A 444 1.27 -15.97 -26.51
C CYS A 444 -0.02 -16.81 -26.54
N LEU A 445 -0.81 -16.70 -27.60
CA LEU A 445 -2.07 -17.43 -27.73
C LEU A 445 -1.86 -18.95 -27.70
N GLN A 446 -0.83 -19.45 -28.38
CA GLN A 446 -0.48 -20.87 -28.38
C GLN A 446 -0.04 -21.36 -27.03
N THR A 447 0.86 -20.61 -26.33
CA THR A 447 1.38 -20.96 -25.01
C THR A 447 0.27 -20.98 -23.96
N TYR A 448 -0.60 -19.95 -23.95
CA TYR A 448 -1.71 -19.90 -23.00
C TYR A 448 -2.74 -21.00 -23.27
N LYS A 449 -3.10 -21.25 -24.54
CA LYS A 449 -4.04 -22.32 -24.91
C LYS A 449 -3.53 -23.69 -24.45
N LYS A 450 -2.24 -23.96 -24.65
CA LYS A 450 -1.59 -25.19 -24.19
C LYS A 450 -1.66 -25.32 -22.66
N GLY A 451 -1.13 -24.33 -21.92
CA GLY A 451 -1.06 -24.39 -20.46
C GLY A 451 -2.41 -24.43 -19.75
N ILE A 452 -3.49 -23.87 -20.36
CA ILE A 452 -4.83 -23.87 -19.74
C ILE A 452 -5.58 -25.17 -19.99
N ASN A 453 -5.31 -25.86 -21.12
CA ASN A 453 -6.07 -27.07 -21.54
C ASN A 453 -5.40 -28.38 -21.14
N GLU A 454 -4.10 -28.37 -20.83
CA GLU A 454 -3.36 -29.47 -20.24
C GLU A 454 -3.44 -29.45 -18.69
#